data_73771c2cf745ccfad510bbb025fb5d7b
#
_entry.id   73771c2cf745ccfad510bbb025fb5d7b
#
_cell.length_a   1.000
_cell.length_b   1.000
_cell.length_c   1.000
_cell.angle_alpha   90.00
_cell.angle_beta   90.00
_cell.angle_gamma   90.00
#
_symmetry.space_group_name_H-M   'P 1'
#
loop_
_entity.id
_entity.type
_entity.pdbx_description
1 polymer ?
#
loop_
_entity_poly.entity_id
_entity_poly.type
_entity_poly.pdbx_seq_one_letter_code
_entity_poly.pdbx_strand_id
1 'polypeptide(L)'
;ADEGVAVMKIGADGGLTPLNQVGIDGMRGCFLSTDKAGKFLFVGGYHDGKVTVVHTHSDGRLGRVMDGIFHKGLGSVAERNFRPHISCVMPTPDNKFLCVVDSGVDHINIYTVNPTTGRLKMVDILRCELESAPRWIRFSRDGKFAYVICEHSNEILVYTYDGSGRLPEFELVQKVPTYLDNDESAKAASALKISPSGDYLYCSTAGEETV
;
A
#
# COMPACT_ATOMS: atom_id res chain seq x y z
N ALA A 1 -25.36 0.72 -5.84
CA ALA A 1 -24.76 1.16 -4.57
C ALA A 1 -23.43 1.77 -4.91
N ASP A 2 -23.26 3.03 -4.59
CA ASP A 2 -22.01 3.75 -4.88
C ASP A 2 -20.94 3.22 -3.93
N GLU A 3 -19.87 2.69 -4.49
CA GLU A 3 -18.74 2.22 -3.71
C GLU A 3 -17.99 3.42 -3.11
N GLY A 4 -17.60 3.32 -1.85
CA GLY A 4 -17.05 4.46 -1.14
C GLY A 4 -16.30 4.10 0.13
N VAL A 5 -15.97 5.12 0.87
CA VAL A 5 -15.34 5.06 2.18
C VAL A 5 -16.24 5.72 3.20
N ALA A 6 -16.42 5.07 4.36
CA ALA A 6 -17.14 5.61 5.50
C ALA A 6 -16.19 5.86 6.66
N VAL A 7 -16.49 6.86 7.48
CA VAL A 7 -15.75 7.16 8.71
C VAL A 7 -16.66 7.04 9.92
N MET A 8 -16.13 6.41 10.96
CA MET A 8 -16.79 6.21 12.27
C MET A 8 -15.99 6.94 13.34
N LYS A 9 -16.68 7.62 14.24
CA LYS A 9 -16.07 8.15 15.46
C LYS A 9 -16.03 7.05 16.54
N ILE A 10 -14.89 6.92 17.18
CA ILE A 10 -14.69 6.02 18.31
C ILE A 10 -15.06 6.78 19.60
N GLY A 11 -16.05 6.27 20.33
CA GLY A 11 -16.44 6.77 21.66
C GLY A 11 -15.45 6.37 22.75
N ALA A 12 -15.51 7.01 23.90
CA ALA A 12 -14.69 6.67 25.06
C ALA A 12 -14.96 5.25 25.59
N ASP A 13 -16.11 4.70 25.31
CA ASP A 13 -16.54 3.34 25.61
C ASP A 13 -16.14 2.31 24.55
N GLY A 14 -15.45 2.75 23.48
CA GLY A 14 -15.11 1.93 22.31
C GLY A 14 -16.23 1.80 21.28
N GLY A 15 -17.43 2.36 21.55
CA GLY A 15 -18.55 2.35 20.62
C GLY A 15 -18.27 3.15 19.35
N LEU A 16 -18.91 2.77 18.22
CA LEU A 16 -18.73 3.42 16.93
C LEU A 16 -19.98 4.22 16.55
N THR A 17 -19.78 5.47 16.17
CA THR A 17 -20.82 6.34 15.65
C THR A 17 -20.49 6.77 14.22
N PRO A 18 -21.33 6.48 13.21
CA PRO A 18 -21.11 6.94 11.86
C PRO A 18 -21.06 8.47 11.78
N LEU A 19 -20.06 9.00 11.08
CA LEU A 19 -19.97 10.45 10.81
C LEU A 19 -20.48 10.80 9.41
N ASN A 20 -19.86 10.23 8.39
CA ASN A 20 -20.27 10.35 6.98
C ASN A 20 -19.61 9.30 6.10
N GLN A 21 -19.99 9.31 4.83
CA GLN A 21 -19.37 8.50 3.77
C GLN A 21 -19.18 9.34 2.51
N VAL A 22 -18.24 8.92 1.66
CA VAL A 22 -17.90 9.58 0.38
C VAL A 22 -17.71 8.51 -0.68
N GLY A 23 -18.34 8.68 -1.85
CA GLY A 23 -18.09 7.85 -3.04
C GLY A 23 -16.69 8.11 -3.58
N ILE A 24 -16.02 7.08 -4.11
CA ILE A 24 -14.65 7.17 -4.63
C ILE A 24 -14.57 7.10 -6.16
N ASP A 25 -15.72 7.12 -6.84
CA ASP A 25 -15.82 7.07 -8.31
C ASP A 25 -14.98 5.93 -8.91
N GLY A 26 -15.06 4.75 -8.33
CA GLY A 26 -14.30 3.58 -8.70
C GLY A 26 -14.88 2.32 -8.07
N MET A 27 -14.17 1.19 -8.23
CA MET A 27 -14.54 -0.05 -7.56
C MET A 27 -14.10 0.01 -6.09
N ARG A 28 -14.50 -1.00 -5.31
CA ARG A 28 -14.25 -1.07 -3.86
C ARG A 28 -12.77 -0.87 -3.48
N GLY A 29 -12.53 -0.02 -2.49
CA GLY A 29 -11.23 0.12 -1.86
C GLY A 29 -10.85 -1.12 -1.05
N CYS A 30 -9.60 -1.58 -1.18
CA CYS A 30 -9.06 -2.72 -0.44
C CYS A 30 -8.01 -2.31 0.60
N PHE A 31 -7.47 -1.11 0.50
CA PHE A 31 -6.45 -0.61 1.40
C PHE A 31 -6.67 0.86 1.74
N LEU A 32 -6.45 1.22 2.99
CA LEU A 32 -6.59 2.58 3.49
C LEU A 32 -5.33 2.99 4.27
N SER A 33 -4.88 4.21 4.06
CA SER A 33 -3.88 4.87 4.89
C SER A 33 -4.12 6.37 4.95
N THR A 34 -3.49 7.06 5.90
CA THR A 34 -3.58 8.51 6.05
C THR A 34 -2.18 9.11 6.04
N ASP A 35 -2.08 10.38 5.64
CA ASP A 35 -0.88 11.15 5.90
C ASP A 35 -0.71 11.42 7.41
N LYS A 36 0.49 11.81 7.84
CA LYS A 36 0.78 12.09 9.26
C LYS A 36 -0.09 13.17 9.88
N ALA A 37 -0.53 14.13 9.08
CA ALA A 37 -1.36 15.23 9.55
C ALA A 37 -2.85 14.84 9.64
N GLY A 38 -3.23 13.66 9.14
CA GLY A 38 -4.63 13.24 9.05
C GLY A 38 -5.47 14.12 8.13
N LYS A 39 -4.84 14.80 7.16
CA LYS A 39 -5.49 15.68 6.21
C LYS A 39 -6.01 14.97 4.97
N PHE A 40 -5.35 13.88 4.60
CA PHE A 40 -5.69 13.08 3.44
C PHE A 40 -5.83 11.61 3.83
N LEU A 41 -6.89 10.99 3.32
CA LEU A 41 -7.08 9.56 3.31
C LEU A 41 -6.74 9.05 1.91
N PHE A 42 -5.87 8.06 1.83
CA PHE A 42 -5.48 7.39 0.60
C PHE A 42 -6.20 6.05 0.51
N VAL A 43 -6.76 5.77 -0.65
CA VAL A 43 -7.54 4.56 -0.91
C VAL A 43 -6.92 3.82 -2.10
N GLY A 44 -6.56 2.57 -1.90
CA GLY A 44 -6.13 1.67 -2.96
C GLY A 44 -7.29 0.80 -3.43
N GLY A 45 -7.56 0.78 -4.73
CA GLY A 45 -8.55 -0.07 -5.38
C GLY A 45 -7.89 -1.20 -6.16
N TYR A 46 -8.07 -2.45 -5.70
CA TYR A 46 -7.45 -3.61 -6.31
C TYR A 46 -8.04 -3.93 -7.69
N HIS A 47 -9.37 -3.91 -7.80
CA HIS A 47 -10.06 -4.39 -9.00
C HIS A 47 -9.98 -3.45 -10.19
N ASP A 48 -9.84 -2.16 -9.96
CA ASP A 48 -9.77 -1.12 -11.01
C ASP A 48 -8.38 -0.48 -11.13
N GLY A 49 -7.43 -0.87 -10.27
CA GLY A 49 -6.08 -0.33 -10.28
C GLY A 49 -6.05 1.18 -10.02
N LYS A 50 -6.96 1.68 -9.16
CA LYS A 50 -7.10 3.12 -8.88
C LYS A 50 -6.55 3.47 -7.51
N VAL A 51 -5.74 4.52 -7.42
CA VAL A 51 -5.44 5.22 -6.17
C VAL A 51 -6.31 6.47 -6.08
N THR A 52 -6.97 6.68 -4.94
CA THR A 52 -7.85 7.83 -4.70
C THR A 52 -7.39 8.59 -3.46
N VAL A 53 -7.43 9.92 -3.51
CA VAL A 53 -7.13 10.81 -2.40
C VAL A 53 -8.42 11.49 -1.95
N VAL A 54 -8.77 11.34 -0.69
CA VAL A 54 -9.94 11.97 -0.08
C VAL A 54 -9.48 12.96 0.98
N HIS A 55 -10.03 14.16 0.98
CA HIS A 55 -9.76 15.16 2.04
C HIS A 55 -10.40 14.70 3.36
N THR A 56 -9.71 14.91 4.46
CA THR A 56 -10.22 14.69 5.82
C THR A 56 -10.30 16.02 6.57
N HIS A 57 -11.45 16.32 7.16
CA HIS A 57 -11.65 17.50 7.97
C HIS A 57 -11.08 17.31 9.39
N SER A 58 -10.83 18.41 10.10
CA SER A 58 -10.30 18.38 11.47
C SER A 58 -11.23 17.70 12.48
N ASP A 59 -12.53 17.58 12.19
CA ASP A 59 -13.51 16.85 12.99
C ASP A 59 -13.57 15.35 12.66
N GLY A 60 -12.71 14.89 11.74
CA GLY A 60 -12.61 13.51 11.28
C GLY A 60 -13.52 13.16 10.10
N ARG A 61 -14.43 14.03 9.70
CA ARG A 61 -15.32 13.77 8.55
C ARG A 61 -14.53 13.73 7.25
N LEU A 62 -14.98 12.88 6.34
CA LEU A 62 -14.48 12.84 4.97
C LEU A 62 -15.07 14.01 4.17
N GLY A 63 -14.19 14.71 3.47
CA GLY A 63 -14.56 15.73 2.50
C GLY A 63 -14.68 15.16 1.09
N ARG A 64 -14.36 15.97 0.10
CA ARG A 64 -14.42 15.55 -1.31
C ARG A 64 -13.22 14.70 -1.72
N VAL A 65 -13.37 13.96 -2.80
CA VAL A 65 -12.26 13.38 -3.55
C VAL A 65 -11.42 14.52 -4.13
N MET A 66 -10.11 14.49 -3.84
CA MET A 66 -9.15 15.51 -4.27
C MET A 66 -8.44 15.10 -5.55
N ASP A 67 -8.18 13.79 -5.71
CA ASP A 67 -7.56 13.22 -6.89
C ASP A 67 -7.86 11.72 -7.01
N GLY A 68 -7.71 11.17 -8.22
CA GLY A 68 -7.85 9.75 -8.49
C GLY A 68 -7.09 9.38 -9.77
N ILE A 69 -6.17 8.42 -9.64
CA ILE A 69 -5.32 7.99 -10.77
C ILE A 69 -5.52 6.50 -10.99
N PHE A 70 -5.90 6.12 -12.22
CA PHE A 70 -5.86 4.74 -12.68
C PHE A 70 -4.45 4.41 -13.15
N HIS A 71 -3.85 3.38 -12.58
CA HIS A 71 -2.61 2.83 -13.09
C HIS A 71 -2.83 2.21 -14.48
N LYS A 72 -1.75 2.17 -15.25
CA LYS A 72 -1.75 1.60 -16.59
C LYS A 72 -0.53 0.68 -16.72
N GLY A 73 -0.67 -0.37 -17.49
CA GLY A 73 0.41 -1.31 -17.73
C GLY A 73 -0.12 -2.72 -17.96
N LEU A 74 0.78 -3.58 -18.41
CA LEU A 74 0.58 -5.02 -18.51
C LEU A 74 1.62 -5.68 -17.61
N GLY A 75 1.18 -6.67 -16.84
CA GLY A 75 2.08 -7.48 -16.04
C GLY A 75 2.75 -8.57 -16.86
N SER A 76 3.68 -9.27 -16.22
CA SER A 76 4.49 -10.32 -16.82
C SER A 76 3.75 -11.65 -16.97
N VAL A 77 2.78 -11.96 -16.09
CA VAL A 77 2.01 -13.21 -16.10
C VAL A 77 0.57 -12.94 -16.55
N ALA A 78 0.24 -13.42 -17.76
CA ALA A 78 -1.03 -13.10 -18.42
C ALA A 78 -2.27 -13.54 -17.64
N GLU A 79 -2.20 -14.59 -16.81
CA GLU A 79 -3.37 -15.12 -16.08
C GLU A 79 -3.67 -14.37 -14.78
N ARG A 80 -2.66 -13.76 -14.15
CA ARG A 80 -2.80 -13.09 -12.84
C ARG A 80 -2.41 -11.62 -12.86
N ASN A 81 -1.41 -11.25 -13.68
CA ASN A 81 -0.84 -9.90 -13.78
C ASN A 81 -1.13 -9.26 -15.15
N PHE A 82 -2.34 -9.41 -15.67
CA PHE A 82 -2.70 -8.86 -16.98
C PHE A 82 -3.13 -7.39 -16.95
N ARG A 83 -3.27 -6.82 -15.77
CA ARG A 83 -3.69 -5.41 -15.57
C ARG A 83 -3.26 -4.92 -14.18
N PRO A 84 -3.27 -3.60 -13.93
CA PRO A 84 -3.00 -3.04 -12.62
C PRO A 84 -3.94 -3.54 -11.51
N HIS A 85 -3.35 -3.83 -10.35
CA HIS A 85 -4.03 -4.23 -9.12
C HIS A 85 -3.37 -3.56 -7.92
N ILE A 86 -3.88 -2.39 -7.52
CA ILE A 86 -3.34 -1.68 -6.35
C ILE A 86 -3.73 -2.42 -5.07
N SER A 87 -2.74 -2.95 -4.38
CA SER A 87 -2.90 -3.76 -3.16
C SER A 87 -2.53 -3.03 -1.87
N CYS A 88 -1.73 -1.96 -1.96
CA CYS A 88 -1.31 -1.18 -0.81
C CYS A 88 -1.02 0.26 -1.21
N VAL A 89 -1.37 1.20 -0.35
CA VAL A 89 -1.08 2.63 -0.50
C VAL A 89 -0.49 3.11 0.82
N MET A 90 0.80 3.46 0.86
CA MET A 90 1.52 3.74 2.10
C MET A 90 2.36 5.01 1.98
N PRO A 91 2.11 6.05 2.81
CA PRO A 91 3.02 7.18 2.93
C PRO A 91 4.38 6.74 3.47
N THR A 92 5.44 7.39 3.00
CA THR A 92 6.78 7.20 3.54
C THR A 92 6.91 7.76 4.96
N PRO A 93 7.87 7.28 5.78
CA PRO A 93 8.01 7.72 7.17
C PRO A 93 8.21 9.22 7.35
N ASP A 94 8.81 9.88 6.38
CA ASP A 94 9.01 11.34 6.35
C ASP A 94 7.81 12.11 5.79
N ASN A 95 6.77 11.39 5.33
CA ASN A 95 5.55 11.95 4.73
C ASN A 95 5.78 12.76 3.44
N LYS A 96 6.93 12.57 2.78
CA LYS A 96 7.24 13.25 1.51
C LYS A 96 6.65 12.56 0.30
N PHE A 97 6.56 11.23 0.35
CA PHE A 97 6.12 10.42 -0.78
C PHE A 97 4.99 9.47 -0.37
N LEU A 98 4.28 9.01 -1.37
CA LEU A 98 3.24 8.00 -1.28
C LEU A 98 3.64 6.81 -2.17
N CYS A 99 3.90 5.66 -1.56
CA CYS A 99 4.15 4.41 -2.24
C CYS A 99 2.83 3.72 -2.57
N VAL A 100 2.56 3.50 -3.84
CA VAL A 100 1.37 2.80 -4.34
C VAL A 100 1.81 1.48 -4.95
N VAL A 101 1.60 0.40 -4.20
CA VAL A 101 2.01 -0.95 -4.59
C VAL A 101 1.00 -1.52 -5.56
N ASP A 102 1.49 -1.91 -6.72
CA ASP A 102 0.69 -2.49 -7.80
C ASP A 102 1.18 -3.91 -8.11
N SER A 103 0.46 -4.89 -7.57
CA SER A 103 0.78 -6.30 -7.75
C SER A 103 0.53 -6.80 -9.17
N GLY A 104 -0.28 -6.10 -9.95
CA GLY A 104 -0.62 -6.50 -11.30
C GLY A 104 0.43 -6.15 -12.35
N VAL A 105 1.39 -5.28 -12.02
CA VAL A 105 2.45 -4.83 -12.96
C VAL A 105 3.85 -4.87 -12.36
N ASP A 106 4.03 -5.53 -11.22
CA ASP A 106 5.31 -5.71 -10.53
C ASP A 106 6.02 -4.38 -10.17
N HIS A 107 5.23 -3.34 -9.86
CA HIS A 107 5.76 -2.00 -9.58
C HIS A 107 5.24 -1.43 -8.27
N ILE A 108 6.04 -0.54 -7.67
CA ILE A 108 5.59 0.39 -6.64
C ILE A 108 5.74 1.79 -7.24
N ASN A 109 4.63 2.40 -7.61
CA ASN A 109 4.61 3.75 -8.12
C ASN A 109 4.74 4.75 -6.96
N ILE A 110 5.62 5.72 -7.12
CA ILE A 110 5.95 6.69 -6.08
C ILE A 110 5.43 8.06 -6.49
N TYR A 111 4.61 8.64 -5.62
CA TYR A 111 3.98 9.94 -5.83
C TYR A 111 4.42 10.94 -4.78
N THR A 112 4.46 12.20 -5.16
CA THR A 112 4.32 13.32 -4.22
C THR A 112 2.85 13.70 -4.11
N VAL A 113 2.44 14.15 -2.93
CA VAL A 113 1.08 14.66 -2.65
C VAL A 113 1.17 16.15 -2.45
N ASN A 114 0.46 16.94 -3.25
CA ASN A 114 0.41 18.37 -3.04
C ASN A 114 -0.32 18.68 -1.71
N PRO A 115 0.33 19.33 -0.73
CA PRO A 115 -0.23 19.50 0.62
C PRO A 115 -1.46 20.40 0.68
N THR A 116 -1.71 21.18 -0.37
CA THR A 116 -2.87 22.09 -0.46
C THR A 116 -4.02 21.47 -1.24
N THR A 117 -3.72 20.86 -2.39
CA THR A 117 -4.73 20.38 -3.32
C THR A 117 -4.99 18.88 -3.25
N GLY A 118 -4.13 18.11 -2.55
CA GLY A 118 -4.19 16.64 -2.49
C GLY A 118 -3.85 15.96 -3.82
N ARG A 119 -3.44 16.71 -4.85
CA ARG A 119 -3.11 16.14 -6.16
C ARG A 119 -1.84 15.30 -6.09
N LEU A 120 -1.91 14.16 -6.74
CA LEU A 120 -0.81 13.22 -6.90
C LEU A 120 0.03 13.59 -8.12
N LYS A 121 1.35 13.51 -7.98
CA LYS A 121 2.29 13.59 -9.09
C LYS A 121 3.25 12.42 -8.98
N MET A 122 3.20 11.52 -9.95
CA MET A 122 4.18 10.43 -10.04
C MET A 122 5.57 11.02 -10.25
N VAL A 123 6.52 10.57 -9.44
CA VAL A 123 7.91 11.06 -9.45
C VAL A 123 8.91 9.94 -9.71
N ASP A 124 8.56 8.69 -9.36
CA ASP A 124 9.45 7.55 -9.56
C ASP A 124 8.66 6.23 -9.60
N ILE A 125 9.34 5.15 -9.98
CA ILE A 125 8.83 3.77 -9.99
C ILE A 125 9.91 2.85 -9.42
N LEU A 126 9.64 2.26 -8.26
CA LEU A 126 10.44 1.14 -7.75
C LEU A 126 9.96 -0.15 -8.44
N ARG A 127 10.80 -0.69 -9.32
CA ARG A 127 10.51 -1.94 -10.03
C ARG A 127 10.92 -3.13 -9.19
N CYS A 128 9.98 -4.03 -8.95
CA CYS A 128 10.24 -5.35 -8.41
C CYS A 128 10.62 -6.32 -9.55
N GLU A 129 11.07 -7.51 -9.21
CA GLU A 129 11.31 -8.53 -10.23
C GLU A 129 10.00 -8.90 -10.93
N LEU A 130 10.11 -9.27 -12.19
CA LEU A 130 8.96 -9.74 -12.96
C LEU A 130 8.37 -10.99 -12.29
N GLU A 131 7.06 -11.09 -12.28
CA GLU A 131 6.30 -12.19 -11.67
C GLU A 131 6.35 -12.23 -10.14
N SER A 132 6.92 -11.21 -9.49
CA SER A 132 6.99 -11.18 -8.03
C SER A 132 5.65 -10.82 -7.36
N ALA A 133 4.83 -10.00 -8.02
CA ALA A 133 3.57 -9.46 -7.51
C ALA A 133 3.73 -8.82 -6.12
N PRO A 134 4.39 -7.67 -5.99
CA PRO A 134 4.50 -6.96 -4.73
C PRO A 134 3.10 -6.64 -4.18
N ARG A 135 2.88 -6.93 -2.90
CA ARG A 135 1.54 -6.82 -2.29
C ARG A 135 1.44 -5.73 -1.24
N TRP A 136 2.35 -5.71 -0.27
CA TRP A 136 2.39 -4.70 0.78
C TRP A 136 3.81 -4.17 0.96
N ILE A 137 3.90 -2.89 1.33
CA ILE A 137 5.12 -2.25 1.80
C ILE A 137 4.94 -1.80 3.26
N ARG A 138 5.99 -1.97 4.06
CA ARG A 138 6.09 -1.44 5.43
C ARG A 138 7.46 -0.82 5.62
N PHE A 139 7.52 0.23 6.42
CA PHE A 139 8.78 0.89 6.77
C PHE A 139 9.19 0.53 8.19
N SER A 140 10.50 0.39 8.40
CA SER A 140 11.06 0.25 9.75
C SER A 140 10.67 1.45 10.62
N ARG A 141 10.72 1.26 11.93
CA ARG A 141 10.33 2.29 12.90
C ARG A 141 11.21 3.55 12.81
N ASP A 142 12.51 3.36 12.53
CA ASP A 142 13.47 4.46 12.31
C ASP A 142 13.38 5.07 10.91
N GLY A 143 12.56 4.50 10.04
CA GLY A 143 12.33 4.97 8.69
C GLY A 143 13.46 4.73 7.70
N LYS A 144 14.47 3.90 8.04
CA LYS A 144 15.64 3.67 7.19
C LYS A 144 15.49 2.48 6.24
N PHE A 145 14.53 1.60 6.50
CA PHE A 145 14.30 0.40 5.70
C PHE A 145 12.85 0.31 5.25
N ALA A 146 12.68 -0.28 4.08
CA ALA A 146 11.37 -0.67 3.56
C ALA A 146 11.35 -2.18 3.31
N TYR A 147 10.26 -2.83 3.71
CA TYR A 147 10.01 -4.25 3.53
C TYR A 147 8.84 -4.41 2.57
N VAL A 148 9.05 -5.14 1.49
CA VAL A 148 8.02 -5.42 0.48
C VAL A 148 7.77 -6.91 0.44
N ILE A 149 6.54 -7.34 0.76
CA ILE A 149 6.15 -8.74 0.60
C ILE A 149 5.60 -8.95 -0.79
N CYS A 150 6.07 -10.00 -1.46
CA CYS A 150 5.69 -10.37 -2.82
C CYS A 150 4.85 -11.65 -2.80
N GLU A 151 3.65 -11.58 -3.38
CA GLU A 151 2.65 -12.66 -3.31
C GLU A 151 3.04 -13.88 -4.13
N HIS A 152 3.57 -13.69 -5.33
CA HIS A 152 3.89 -14.80 -6.24
C HIS A 152 5.29 -15.37 -5.99
N SER A 153 6.31 -14.52 -5.80
CA SER A 153 7.65 -15.02 -5.50
C SER A 153 7.79 -15.55 -4.07
N ASN A 154 6.80 -15.30 -3.20
CA ASN A 154 6.83 -15.69 -1.79
C ASN A 154 8.08 -15.20 -1.06
N GLU A 155 8.46 -13.98 -1.31
CA GLU A 155 9.64 -13.34 -0.74
C GLU A 155 9.30 -12.03 -0.05
N ILE A 156 10.15 -11.64 0.89
CA ILE A 156 10.23 -10.28 1.41
C ILE A 156 11.49 -9.64 0.83
N LEU A 157 11.30 -8.55 0.09
CA LEU A 157 12.38 -7.70 -0.40
C LEU A 157 12.68 -6.65 0.66
N VAL A 158 13.94 -6.55 1.08
CA VAL A 158 14.40 -5.55 2.03
C VAL A 158 15.17 -4.49 1.30
N TYR A 159 14.71 -3.24 1.40
CA TYR A 159 15.37 -2.08 0.81
C TYR A 159 15.87 -1.14 1.91
N THR A 160 17.00 -0.47 1.70
CA THR A 160 17.25 0.80 2.38
C THR A 160 16.27 1.85 1.86
N TYR A 161 16.00 2.87 2.65
CA TYR A 161 15.19 4.01 2.23
C TYR A 161 15.86 5.31 2.63
N ASP A 162 16.05 6.20 1.66
CA ASP A 162 16.46 7.58 1.88
C ASP A 162 15.52 8.54 1.14
N GLY A 163 14.76 9.32 1.90
CA GLY A 163 13.87 10.38 1.40
C GLY A 163 14.47 11.78 1.51
N SER A 164 15.76 11.94 1.79
CA SER A 164 16.38 13.26 1.97
C SER A 164 16.46 14.05 0.67
N GLY A 165 16.60 13.35 -0.47
CA GLY A 165 16.69 13.92 -1.80
C GLY A 165 15.37 14.44 -2.37
N ARG A 166 15.44 14.87 -3.63
CA ARG A 166 14.27 15.27 -4.44
C ARG A 166 13.41 14.06 -4.84
N LEU A 167 14.06 12.94 -5.07
CA LEU A 167 13.46 11.64 -5.32
C LEU A 167 13.82 10.71 -4.16
N PRO A 168 13.00 9.72 -3.84
CA PRO A 168 13.33 8.72 -2.84
C PRO A 168 14.35 7.74 -3.43
N GLU A 169 15.29 7.29 -2.60
CA GLU A 169 16.24 6.25 -2.97
C GLU A 169 15.90 4.97 -2.25
N PHE A 170 15.84 3.87 -3.02
CA PHE A 170 15.64 2.52 -2.53
C PHE A 170 16.72 1.62 -3.08
N GLU A 171 17.50 0.98 -2.21
CA GLU A 171 18.51 0.01 -2.58
C GLU A 171 18.15 -1.35 -2.01
N LEU A 172 18.05 -2.39 -2.87
CA LEU A 172 17.78 -3.75 -2.44
C LEU A 172 19.01 -4.33 -1.71
N VAL A 173 18.82 -4.68 -0.44
CA VAL A 173 19.91 -5.20 0.41
C VAL A 173 19.73 -6.66 0.78
N GLN A 174 18.47 -7.19 0.73
CA GLN A 174 18.23 -8.59 1.08
C GLN A 174 16.92 -9.08 0.45
N LYS A 175 16.87 -10.39 0.16
CA LYS A 175 15.65 -11.15 -0.15
C LYS A 175 15.53 -12.29 0.85
N VAL A 176 14.34 -12.49 1.38
CA VAL A 176 14.07 -13.52 2.39
C VAL A 176 12.81 -14.28 1.98
N PRO A 177 12.85 -15.62 1.86
CA PRO A 177 11.65 -16.40 1.61
C PRO A 177 10.67 -16.27 2.79
N THR A 178 9.36 -16.32 2.50
CA THR A 178 8.30 -16.23 3.53
C THR A 178 7.95 -17.58 4.17
N TYR A 179 8.60 -18.64 3.76
CA TYR A 179 8.41 -20.00 4.25
C TYR A 179 9.75 -20.66 4.60
N LEU A 180 9.72 -21.60 5.52
CA LEU A 180 10.93 -22.27 6.03
C LEU A 180 11.18 -23.63 5.39
N ASP A 181 10.19 -24.22 4.75
CA ASP A 181 10.26 -25.55 4.14
C ASP A 181 10.48 -25.48 2.63
N ASN A 182 11.18 -26.49 2.09
CA ASN A 182 11.40 -26.64 0.64
C ASN A 182 10.16 -27.18 -0.10
N ASP A 183 8.97 -27.00 0.45
CA ASP A 183 7.74 -27.47 -0.19
C ASP A 183 7.38 -26.53 -1.35
N GLU A 184 7.31 -27.11 -2.55
CA GLU A 184 6.96 -26.41 -3.79
C GLU A 184 5.43 -26.24 -3.97
N SER A 185 4.62 -26.50 -2.94
CA SER A 185 3.18 -26.26 -3.03
C SER A 185 2.87 -24.78 -3.34
N ALA A 186 1.76 -24.54 -4.04
CA ALA A 186 1.35 -23.20 -4.45
C ALA A 186 1.07 -22.31 -3.21
N LYS A 187 2.06 -21.55 -2.82
CA LYS A 187 2.01 -20.59 -1.70
C LYS A 187 1.68 -19.20 -2.23
N ALA A 188 1.08 -18.38 -1.41
CA ALA A 188 0.80 -16.98 -1.72
C ALA A 188 1.05 -16.11 -0.48
N ALA A 189 2.17 -15.41 -0.46
CA ALA A 189 2.49 -14.49 0.61
C ALA A 189 1.45 -13.36 0.65
N SER A 190 0.95 -13.00 1.84
CA SER A 190 -0.25 -12.17 1.95
C SER A 190 -0.05 -10.90 2.77
N ALA A 191 0.23 -11.00 4.05
CA ALA A 191 0.27 -9.86 4.94
C ALA A 191 1.65 -9.66 5.56
N LEU A 192 1.92 -8.40 5.95
CA LEU A 192 3.19 -7.99 6.56
C LEU A 192 2.94 -7.04 7.72
N LYS A 193 3.49 -7.34 8.89
CA LYS A 193 3.33 -6.53 10.09
C LYS A 193 4.64 -6.42 10.86
N ILE A 194 5.00 -5.21 11.26
CA ILE A 194 6.13 -4.95 12.16
C ILE A 194 5.61 -4.93 13.60
N SER A 195 6.37 -5.52 14.52
CA SER A 195 6.07 -5.48 15.97
C SER A 195 6.05 -4.04 16.48
N PRO A 196 5.33 -3.74 17.57
CA PRO A 196 5.35 -2.42 18.20
C PRO A 196 6.75 -1.94 18.62
N SER A 197 7.64 -2.87 19.00
CA SER A 197 9.05 -2.56 19.34
C SER A 197 9.89 -2.22 18.09
N GLY A 198 9.52 -2.75 16.92
CA GLY A 198 10.28 -2.63 15.68
C GLY A 198 11.31 -3.73 15.44
N ASP A 199 11.44 -4.69 16.37
CA ASP A 199 12.49 -5.73 16.33
C ASP A 199 12.09 -6.96 15.51
N TYR A 200 10.79 -7.13 15.24
CA TYR A 200 10.25 -8.31 14.55
C TYR A 200 9.36 -7.92 13.39
N LEU A 201 9.50 -8.68 12.31
CA LEU A 201 8.66 -8.61 11.14
C LEU A 201 7.89 -9.93 11.00
N TYR A 202 6.57 -9.86 10.98
CA TYR A 202 5.68 -11.01 10.79
C TYR A 202 5.13 -10.99 9.37
N CYS A 203 5.09 -12.15 8.76
CA CYS A 203 4.43 -12.35 7.47
C CYS A 203 3.49 -13.56 7.54
N SER A 204 2.47 -13.55 6.70
CA SER A 204 1.59 -14.70 6.51
C SER A 204 1.65 -15.18 5.07
N THR A 205 1.53 -16.49 4.88
CA THR A 205 1.50 -17.15 3.58
C THR A 205 0.25 -18.02 3.50
N ALA A 206 -0.54 -17.86 2.44
CA ALA A 206 -1.70 -18.72 2.18
C ALA A 206 -1.26 -19.95 1.39
N GLY A 207 -1.95 -21.08 1.56
CA GLY A 207 -1.71 -22.32 0.79
C GLY A 207 -1.27 -23.53 1.61
N GLU A 208 -1.01 -23.36 2.92
CA GLU A 208 -0.82 -24.45 3.87
C GLU A 208 -1.55 -24.18 5.18
N GLU A 209 -1.97 -25.25 5.87
CA GLU A 209 -2.67 -25.20 7.16
C GLU A 209 -1.76 -24.78 8.34
N THR A 210 -0.68 -24.06 8.09
CA THR A 210 0.25 -23.61 9.12
C THR A 210 0.17 -22.09 9.27
N VAL A 211 -0.29 -21.67 10.42
CA VAL A 211 -0.15 -20.31 10.95
C VAL A 211 1.14 -20.23 11.74
#